data_e78480de035c237b5e6da3bb3a08bd54
#
_entry.id   e78480de035c237b5e6da3bb3a08bd54
#
_cell.length_a   1.000
_cell.length_b   1.000
_cell.length_c   1.000
_cell.angle_alpha   90.00
_cell.angle_beta   90.00
_cell.angle_gamma   90.00
#
_symmetry.space_group_name_H-M   'P 1'
#
loop_
_entity.id
_entity.type
_entity.pdbx_description
1 polymer ?
#
loop_
_entity_poly.entity_id
_entity_poly.type
_entity_poly.pdbx_seq_one_letter_code
_entity_poly.pdbx_strand_id
1 'polypeptide(L)'
;MTIVLTANTEGAAIPLAALTSALGLYARLRLPEPWLPALDDKKIPLVIYGASSSVGSYALQLAVKSNIHPIITVAGRASDHVEKFIDRSKGDTIIDYRKGDEAVVKGLKDALNGQKLFHAFDAVSDNGSIENLAQVLNPQGAITFVLPGKEYKGFAETVDLSTTQVGDVHGSLKDFGYVHSRYLSKGLDDGWFKPQPQEIVPGGLEGVEKGLSNLKDGTVSAVKYIFKIEDTPGAGSGQ
;
A
#
# COMPACT_ATOMS: atom_id res chain seq x y z
N MET A 1 6.13 -14.88 17.47
CA MET A 1 6.33 -15.13 16.02
C MET A 1 7.55 -14.33 15.60
N THR A 2 8.65 -14.99 15.32
CA THR A 2 9.90 -14.34 14.93
C THR A 2 9.91 -14.25 13.42
N ILE A 3 9.79 -13.04 12.87
CA ILE A 3 10.16 -12.80 11.47
C ILE A 3 11.68 -12.81 11.48
N VAL A 4 12.29 -13.79 10.85
CA VAL A 4 13.75 -13.82 10.66
C VAL A 4 14.05 -12.80 9.56
N LEU A 5 14.60 -11.68 9.95
CA LEU A 5 14.99 -10.59 9.06
C LEU A 5 16.50 -10.51 9.02
N THR A 6 17.02 -10.22 7.86
CA THR A 6 18.46 -10.04 7.63
C THR A 6 19.02 -8.81 8.34
N ALA A 7 18.13 -7.84 8.69
CA ALA A 7 18.45 -6.72 9.55
C ALA A 7 17.22 -6.28 10.38
N ASN A 8 17.44 -5.88 11.64
CA ASN A 8 16.38 -5.39 12.54
C ASN A 8 15.60 -4.19 11.95
N THR A 9 16.25 -3.36 11.14
CA THR A 9 15.66 -2.18 10.50
C THR A 9 14.62 -2.55 9.43
N GLU A 10 14.89 -3.58 8.62
CA GLU A 10 13.93 -4.10 7.62
C GLU A 10 12.67 -4.61 8.31
N GLY A 11 12.85 -5.32 9.45
CA GLY A 11 11.75 -5.80 10.25
C GLY A 11 10.82 -4.75 10.77
N ALA A 12 11.36 -3.64 11.22
CA ALA A 12 10.58 -2.53 11.72
C ALA A 12 9.72 -1.86 10.62
N ALA A 13 10.15 -1.94 9.36
CA ALA A 13 9.47 -1.30 8.24
C ALA A 13 8.21 -2.04 7.75
N ILE A 14 8.04 -3.32 8.06
CA ILE A 14 7.10 -4.21 7.38
C ILE A 14 5.73 -4.33 8.07
N PRO A 15 5.61 -4.70 9.36
CA PRO A 15 4.38 -5.30 9.90
C PRO A 15 3.13 -4.45 9.71
N LEU A 16 3.17 -3.18 10.11
CA LEU A 16 2.01 -2.30 10.04
C LEU A 16 1.54 -2.12 8.59
N ALA A 17 2.44 -1.72 7.70
CA ALA A 17 2.06 -1.37 6.34
C ALA A 17 1.70 -2.61 5.50
N ALA A 18 2.44 -3.72 5.65
CA ALA A 18 2.18 -4.94 4.91
C ALA A 18 0.87 -5.62 5.32
N LEU A 19 0.57 -5.65 6.62
CA LEU A 19 -0.72 -6.18 7.09
C LEU A 19 -1.89 -5.26 6.72
N THR A 20 -1.71 -3.94 6.71
CA THR A 20 -2.71 -3.01 6.16
C THR A 20 -2.98 -3.32 4.69
N SER A 21 -1.93 -3.55 3.90
CA SER A 21 -2.06 -3.91 2.48
C SER A 21 -2.81 -5.23 2.28
N ALA A 22 -2.44 -6.26 3.02
CA ALA A 22 -3.11 -7.56 2.97
C ALA A 22 -4.59 -7.47 3.36
N LEU A 23 -4.89 -6.79 4.48
CA LEU A 23 -6.28 -6.56 4.91
C LEU A 23 -7.11 -5.86 3.83
N GLY A 24 -6.58 -4.79 3.26
CA GLY A 24 -7.30 -4.03 2.24
C GLY A 24 -7.56 -4.85 0.98
N LEU A 25 -6.57 -5.57 0.48
CA LEU A 25 -6.73 -6.39 -0.73
C LEU A 25 -7.66 -7.59 -0.51
N TYR A 26 -7.47 -8.34 0.58
CA TYR A 26 -8.08 -9.64 0.71
C TYR A 26 -9.30 -9.65 1.63
N ALA A 27 -9.26 -8.96 2.76
CA ALA A 27 -10.40 -8.91 3.68
C ALA A 27 -11.45 -7.86 3.26
N ARG A 28 -11.05 -6.72 2.66
CA ARG A 28 -11.98 -5.66 2.24
C ARG A 28 -12.39 -5.80 0.78
N LEU A 29 -11.44 -5.81 -0.13
CA LEU A 29 -11.72 -5.90 -1.57
C LEU A 29 -12.02 -7.32 -2.05
N ARG A 30 -11.78 -8.34 -1.20
CA ARG A 30 -12.05 -9.76 -1.49
C ARG A 30 -11.39 -10.24 -2.80
N LEU A 31 -10.21 -9.72 -3.06
CA LEU A 31 -9.40 -10.12 -4.21
C LEU A 31 -8.82 -11.53 -4.01
N PRO A 32 -8.43 -12.22 -5.09
CA PRO A 32 -7.75 -13.51 -5.01
C PRO A 32 -6.54 -13.48 -4.08
N GLU A 33 -6.44 -14.45 -3.20
CA GLU A 33 -5.31 -14.59 -2.27
C GLU A 33 -4.03 -15.04 -3.01
N PRO A 34 -2.83 -14.66 -2.56
CA PRO A 34 -1.60 -14.95 -3.28
C PRO A 34 -1.22 -16.44 -3.32
N TRP A 35 -1.81 -17.28 -2.49
CA TRP A 35 -1.68 -18.75 -2.56
C TRP A 35 -2.78 -19.42 -3.40
N LEU A 36 -3.78 -18.65 -3.84
CA LEU A 36 -4.80 -19.04 -4.81
C LEU A 36 -4.97 -17.90 -5.82
N PRO A 37 -3.94 -17.62 -6.65
CA PRO A 37 -3.91 -16.46 -7.51
C PRO A 37 -4.98 -16.54 -8.61
N ALA A 38 -5.29 -15.38 -9.20
CA ALA A 38 -6.18 -15.31 -10.35
C ALA A 38 -5.61 -16.12 -11.54
N LEU A 39 -6.50 -16.69 -12.35
CA LEU A 39 -6.11 -17.37 -13.58
C LEU A 39 -5.55 -16.37 -14.60
N ASP A 40 -4.64 -16.83 -15.47
CA ASP A 40 -3.94 -15.95 -16.41
C ASP A 40 -4.85 -15.28 -17.45
N ASP A 41 -5.98 -15.90 -17.78
CA ASP A 41 -6.99 -15.36 -18.69
C ASP A 41 -7.97 -14.38 -18.03
N LYS A 42 -7.94 -14.28 -16.69
CA LYS A 42 -8.83 -13.42 -15.92
C LYS A 42 -8.23 -12.05 -15.67
N LYS A 43 -8.77 -11.03 -16.33
CA LYS A 43 -8.39 -9.64 -16.06
C LYS A 43 -9.16 -9.10 -14.85
N ILE A 44 -8.43 -8.56 -13.87
CA ILE A 44 -8.98 -7.93 -12.67
C ILE A 44 -8.34 -6.54 -12.54
N PRO A 45 -8.88 -5.50 -13.22
CA PRO A 45 -8.36 -4.16 -13.09
C PRO A 45 -8.39 -3.70 -11.62
N LEU A 46 -7.24 -3.26 -11.12
CA LEU A 46 -7.07 -2.73 -9.76
C LEU A 46 -6.37 -1.38 -9.84
N VAL A 47 -6.96 -0.36 -9.23
CA VAL A 47 -6.25 0.90 -8.99
C VAL A 47 -5.63 0.88 -7.60
N ILE A 48 -4.33 1.23 -7.51
CA ILE A 48 -3.64 1.49 -6.26
C ILE A 48 -3.20 2.96 -6.25
N TYR A 49 -3.91 3.80 -5.50
CA TYR A 49 -3.56 5.21 -5.36
C TYR A 49 -2.52 5.37 -4.24
N GLY A 50 -1.43 6.11 -4.51
CA GLY A 50 -0.30 6.22 -3.58
C GLY A 50 0.62 5.00 -3.56
N ALA A 51 0.85 4.37 -4.72
CA ALA A 51 1.59 3.13 -4.86
C ALA A 51 3.07 3.20 -4.40
N SER A 52 3.65 4.39 -4.26
CA SER A 52 4.99 4.58 -3.71
C SER A 52 5.04 4.70 -2.17
N SER A 53 3.90 4.83 -1.49
CA SER A 53 3.84 4.76 -0.03
C SER A 53 4.15 3.34 0.45
N SER A 54 4.48 3.18 1.75
CA SER A 54 4.76 1.84 2.29
C SER A 54 3.56 0.90 2.13
N VAL A 55 2.35 1.38 2.39
CA VAL A 55 1.12 0.58 2.22
C VAL A 55 0.88 0.29 0.74
N GLY A 56 0.93 1.31 -0.13
CA GLY A 56 0.70 1.13 -1.56
C GLY A 56 1.72 0.20 -2.24
N SER A 57 3.00 0.31 -1.86
CA SER A 57 4.07 -0.54 -2.38
C SER A 57 3.90 -2.01 -1.98
N TYR A 58 3.48 -2.28 -0.75
CA TYR A 58 3.20 -3.66 -0.33
C TYR A 58 1.90 -4.18 -0.94
N ALA A 59 0.88 -3.34 -1.10
CA ALA A 59 -0.33 -3.72 -1.83
C ALA A 59 -0.01 -4.10 -3.29
N LEU A 60 0.88 -3.35 -3.94
CA LEU A 60 1.33 -3.65 -5.30
C LEU A 60 2.04 -5.00 -5.37
N GLN A 61 3.00 -5.28 -4.49
CA GLN A 61 3.73 -6.55 -4.47
C GLN A 61 2.79 -7.76 -4.23
N LEU A 62 1.83 -7.60 -3.31
CA LEU A 62 0.84 -8.62 -3.02
C LEU A 62 -0.13 -8.83 -4.19
N ALA A 63 -0.59 -7.77 -4.84
CA ALA A 63 -1.46 -7.86 -6.01
C ALA A 63 -0.78 -8.57 -7.19
N VAL A 64 0.49 -8.24 -7.46
CA VAL A 64 1.31 -8.94 -8.45
C VAL A 64 1.43 -10.43 -8.11
N LYS A 65 1.68 -10.76 -6.83
CA LYS A 65 1.79 -12.14 -6.38
C LYS A 65 0.47 -12.92 -6.48
N SER A 66 -0.65 -12.21 -6.40
CA SER A 66 -2.00 -12.75 -6.62
C SER A 66 -2.40 -12.83 -8.09
N ASN A 67 -1.51 -12.48 -9.02
CA ASN A 67 -1.77 -12.41 -10.46
C ASN A 67 -2.95 -11.49 -10.81
N ILE A 68 -3.08 -10.37 -10.08
CA ILE A 68 -4.10 -9.34 -10.33
C ILE A 68 -3.53 -8.36 -11.34
N HIS A 69 -4.17 -8.26 -12.50
CA HIS A 69 -3.76 -7.38 -13.59
C HIS A 69 -4.98 -6.95 -14.45
N PRO A 70 -4.96 -5.78 -15.10
CA PRO A 70 -3.92 -4.76 -15.01
C PRO A 70 -3.94 -4.02 -13.67
N ILE A 71 -2.76 -3.68 -13.14
CA ILE A 71 -2.62 -2.80 -11.97
C ILE A 71 -2.34 -1.38 -12.48
N ILE A 72 -3.24 -0.46 -12.15
CA ILE A 72 -3.11 0.95 -12.50
C ILE A 72 -2.68 1.69 -11.24
N THR A 73 -1.42 2.10 -11.19
CA THR A 73 -0.86 2.78 -10.02
C THR A 73 -0.88 4.28 -10.20
N VAL A 74 -1.16 5.01 -9.10
CA VAL A 74 -0.96 6.45 -9.04
C VAL A 74 0.20 6.74 -8.11
N ALA A 75 1.24 7.37 -8.64
CA ALA A 75 2.47 7.71 -7.91
C ALA A 75 3.02 9.06 -8.39
N GLY A 76 4.06 9.55 -7.75
CA GLY A 76 4.69 10.83 -8.10
C GLY A 76 6.20 10.69 -8.22
N ARG A 77 6.97 11.41 -7.37
CA ARG A 77 8.45 11.48 -7.43
C ARG A 77 9.14 10.10 -7.37
N ALA A 78 8.52 9.12 -6.73
CA ALA A 78 9.07 7.77 -6.60
C ALA A 78 8.45 6.77 -7.57
N SER A 79 8.06 7.19 -8.77
CA SER A 79 7.60 6.29 -9.84
C SER A 79 8.62 5.19 -10.17
N ASP A 80 9.92 5.50 -10.13
CA ASP A 80 10.99 4.51 -10.36
C ASP A 80 11.01 3.38 -9.32
N HIS A 81 10.53 3.65 -8.09
CA HIS A 81 10.36 2.60 -7.11
C HIS A 81 9.19 1.68 -7.47
N VAL A 82 8.10 2.24 -7.95
CA VAL A 82 6.90 1.50 -8.37
C VAL A 82 7.18 0.66 -9.62
N GLU A 83 7.98 1.18 -10.56
CA GLU A 83 8.34 0.51 -11.81
C GLU A 83 9.01 -0.85 -11.58
N LYS A 84 9.69 -1.03 -10.44
CA LYS A 84 10.37 -2.30 -10.09
C LYS A 84 9.43 -3.47 -9.86
N PHE A 85 8.14 -3.21 -9.66
CA PHE A 85 7.15 -4.21 -9.26
C PHE A 85 6.06 -4.45 -10.29
N ILE A 86 5.88 -3.57 -11.28
CA ILE A 86 4.83 -3.72 -12.29
C ILE A 86 5.29 -4.54 -13.49
N ASP A 87 4.31 -5.15 -14.16
CA ASP A 87 4.50 -5.89 -15.41
C ASP A 87 3.74 -5.19 -16.55
N ARG A 88 4.48 -4.41 -17.34
CA ARG A 88 3.94 -3.68 -18.49
C ARG A 88 3.28 -4.61 -19.53
N SER A 89 3.75 -5.85 -19.65
CA SER A 89 3.19 -6.82 -20.59
C SER A 89 1.77 -7.27 -20.22
N LYS A 90 1.41 -7.16 -18.93
CA LYS A 90 0.08 -7.44 -18.39
C LYS A 90 -0.84 -6.21 -18.37
N GLY A 91 -0.36 -5.08 -18.87
CA GLY A 91 -1.12 -3.83 -18.94
C GLY A 91 -0.96 -2.94 -17.72
N ASP A 92 -0.03 -3.26 -16.80
CA ASP A 92 0.23 -2.42 -15.63
C ASP A 92 0.77 -1.06 -16.05
N THR A 93 0.37 -0.01 -15.33
CA THR A 93 0.78 1.36 -15.66
C THR A 93 0.94 2.24 -14.44
N ILE A 94 1.67 3.35 -14.61
CA ILE A 94 1.88 4.36 -13.59
C ILE A 94 1.35 5.70 -14.10
N ILE A 95 0.52 6.35 -13.30
CA ILE A 95 -0.03 7.68 -13.55
C ILE A 95 0.60 8.65 -12.56
N ASP A 96 1.12 9.77 -13.06
CA ASP A 96 1.76 10.79 -12.24
C ASP A 96 0.71 11.79 -11.72
N TYR A 97 0.41 11.77 -10.41
CA TYR A 97 -0.56 12.67 -9.79
C TYR A 97 -0.14 14.15 -9.83
N ARG A 98 1.14 14.45 -10.00
CA ARG A 98 1.66 15.83 -10.07
C ARG A 98 1.21 16.59 -11.31
N LYS A 99 0.64 15.88 -12.29
CA LYS A 99 0.06 16.46 -13.51
C LYS A 99 -1.34 17.06 -13.28
N GLY A 100 -1.88 16.95 -12.06
CA GLY A 100 -3.21 17.45 -11.68
C GLY A 100 -4.32 16.41 -11.82
N ASP A 101 -5.44 16.68 -11.15
CA ASP A 101 -6.55 15.72 -11.03
C ASP A 101 -7.17 15.34 -12.37
N GLU A 102 -7.38 16.29 -13.27
CA GLU A 102 -7.92 16.01 -14.62
C GLU A 102 -7.03 15.03 -15.39
N ALA A 103 -5.69 15.20 -15.29
CA ALA A 103 -4.74 14.32 -15.95
C ALA A 103 -4.74 12.93 -15.30
N VAL A 104 -4.92 12.85 -13.98
CA VAL A 104 -5.06 11.57 -13.26
C VAL A 104 -6.31 10.84 -13.71
N VAL A 105 -7.46 11.49 -13.67
CA VAL A 105 -8.75 10.89 -14.08
C VAL A 105 -8.70 10.44 -15.54
N LYS A 106 -8.16 11.27 -16.43
CA LYS A 106 -7.95 10.88 -17.83
C LYS A 106 -7.04 9.67 -17.95
N GLY A 107 -5.90 9.67 -17.25
CA GLY A 107 -4.94 8.57 -17.26
C GLY A 107 -5.55 7.26 -16.74
N LEU A 108 -6.38 7.32 -15.69
CA LEU A 108 -7.12 6.16 -15.17
C LEU A 108 -8.06 5.59 -16.23
N LYS A 109 -8.84 6.44 -16.90
CA LYS A 109 -9.77 6.02 -17.99
C LYS A 109 -9.03 5.44 -19.19
N ASP A 110 -7.93 6.06 -19.59
CA ASP A 110 -7.10 5.58 -20.71
C ASP A 110 -6.48 4.20 -20.38
N ALA A 111 -5.95 4.02 -19.17
CA ALA A 111 -5.36 2.76 -18.73
C ALA A 111 -6.37 1.63 -18.57
N LEU A 112 -7.60 1.94 -18.20
CA LEU A 112 -8.70 0.97 -18.18
C LEU A 112 -9.09 0.49 -19.57
N ASN A 113 -8.83 1.27 -20.61
CA ASN A 113 -9.08 0.90 -22.01
C ASN A 113 -10.47 0.27 -22.22
N GLY A 114 -11.51 0.94 -21.69
CA GLY A 114 -12.90 0.50 -21.77
C GLY A 114 -13.31 -0.60 -20.77
N GLN A 115 -12.39 -1.13 -19.99
CA GLN A 115 -12.71 -2.06 -18.92
C GLN A 115 -13.38 -1.33 -17.74
N LYS A 116 -14.27 -2.02 -17.04
CA LYS A 116 -14.87 -1.50 -15.79
C LYS A 116 -13.92 -1.68 -14.64
N LEU A 117 -13.77 -0.64 -13.82
CA LEU A 117 -13.01 -0.69 -12.56
C LEU A 117 -13.94 -1.13 -11.43
N PHE A 118 -13.72 -2.32 -10.89
CA PHE A 118 -14.46 -2.83 -9.73
C PHE A 118 -13.70 -2.76 -8.42
N HIS A 119 -12.37 -2.55 -8.46
CA HIS A 119 -11.56 -2.59 -7.25
C HIS A 119 -10.58 -1.41 -7.21
N ALA A 120 -10.62 -0.66 -6.12
CA ALA A 120 -9.67 0.41 -5.85
C ALA A 120 -9.12 0.33 -4.41
N PHE A 121 -7.81 0.51 -4.28
CA PHE A 121 -7.12 0.61 -3.01
C PHE A 121 -6.54 2.03 -2.89
N ASP A 122 -7.09 2.84 -2.01
CA ASP A 122 -6.59 4.20 -1.76
C ASP A 122 -5.67 4.23 -0.54
N ALA A 123 -4.36 4.16 -0.78
CA ALA A 123 -3.31 4.22 0.24
C ALA A 123 -2.93 5.66 0.63
N VAL A 124 -3.67 6.67 0.16
CA VAL A 124 -3.52 8.09 0.48
C VAL A 124 -4.73 8.59 1.28
N SER A 125 -5.92 8.38 0.72
CA SER A 125 -7.21 8.81 1.27
C SER A 125 -7.30 10.32 1.52
N ASP A 126 -6.57 11.10 0.71
CA ASP A 126 -6.47 12.56 0.81
C ASP A 126 -6.00 13.18 -0.52
N ASN A 127 -5.88 14.52 -0.56
CA ASN A 127 -5.28 15.26 -1.68
C ASN A 127 -5.86 14.92 -3.05
N GLY A 128 -7.20 14.86 -3.18
CA GLY A 128 -7.91 14.60 -4.43
C GLY A 128 -8.04 13.12 -4.81
N SER A 129 -7.45 12.18 -4.05
CA SER A 129 -7.53 10.75 -4.40
C SER A 129 -8.96 10.21 -4.41
N ILE A 130 -9.77 10.65 -3.45
CA ILE A 130 -11.16 10.25 -3.27
C ILE A 130 -11.99 10.70 -4.49
N GLU A 131 -11.91 11.98 -4.83
CA GLU A 131 -12.63 12.62 -5.93
C GLU A 131 -12.23 12.04 -7.29
N ASN A 132 -10.94 11.74 -7.47
CA ASN A 132 -10.42 11.13 -8.68
C ASN A 132 -10.94 9.70 -8.86
N LEU A 133 -10.94 8.90 -7.78
CA LEU A 133 -11.43 7.52 -7.81
C LEU A 133 -12.95 7.45 -7.97
N ALA A 134 -13.70 8.36 -7.37
CA ALA A 134 -15.16 8.44 -7.51
C ALA A 134 -15.62 8.62 -8.97
N GLN A 135 -14.80 9.26 -9.82
CA GLN A 135 -15.12 9.49 -11.24
C GLN A 135 -14.88 8.28 -12.15
N VAL A 136 -14.20 7.24 -11.65
CA VAL A 136 -13.78 6.10 -12.47
C VAL A 136 -14.23 4.75 -11.93
N LEU A 137 -14.54 4.67 -10.63
CA LEU A 137 -15.00 3.42 -10.01
C LEU A 137 -16.40 3.07 -10.50
N ASN A 138 -16.60 1.80 -10.82
CA ASN A 138 -17.91 1.31 -11.22
C ASN A 138 -18.89 1.40 -10.02
N PRO A 139 -20.18 1.77 -10.24
CA PRO A 139 -21.17 1.82 -9.15
C PRO A 139 -21.38 0.51 -8.39
N GLN A 140 -20.98 -0.62 -8.93
CA GLN A 140 -21.03 -1.94 -8.29
C GLN A 140 -19.64 -2.39 -7.81
N GLY A 141 -18.68 -1.47 -7.73
CA GLY A 141 -17.32 -1.73 -7.29
C GLY A 141 -17.14 -1.64 -5.79
N ALA A 142 -15.92 -1.94 -5.36
CA ALA A 142 -15.48 -1.84 -3.98
C ALA A 142 -14.21 -0.98 -3.90
N ILE A 143 -14.12 -0.18 -2.85
CA ILE A 143 -12.92 0.60 -2.55
C ILE A 143 -12.61 0.53 -1.07
N THR A 144 -11.32 0.49 -0.74
CA THR A 144 -10.86 0.60 0.63
C THR A 144 -9.92 1.79 0.82
N PHE A 145 -10.06 2.46 1.95
CA PHE A 145 -9.29 3.61 2.37
C PHE A 145 -8.44 3.27 3.59
N VAL A 146 -7.34 3.99 3.80
CA VAL A 146 -6.44 3.75 4.95
C VAL A 146 -6.51 4.84 6.02
N LEU A 147 -7.22 5.94 5.77
CA LEU A 147 -7.34 7.05 6.72
C LEU A 147 -8.71 7.01 7.40
N PRO A 148 -8.80 6.66 8.69
CA PRO A 148 -10.09 6.60 9.38
C PRO A 148 -10.65 8.01 9.67
N GLY A 149 -11.96 8.08 9.95
CA GLY A 149 -12.63 9.29 10.43
C GLY A 149 -12.95 10.32 9.35
N LYS A 150 -12.76 9.99 8.07
CA LYS A 150 -13.21 10.81 6.94
C LYS A 150 -14.57 10.35 6.42
N GLU A 151 -15.31 11.28 5.88
CA GLU A 151 -16.52 11.02 5.11
C GLU A 151 -16.13 10.93 3.62
N TYR A 152 -16.34 9.76 3.03
CA TYR A 152 -15.97 9.50 1.64
C TYR A 152 -17.16 9.78 0.73
N LYS A 153 -17.15 10.93 0.06
CA LYS A 153 -18.25 11.42 -0.80
C LYS A 153 -17.95 11.20 -2.29
N GLY A 154 -19.00 11.33 -3.09
CA GLY A 154 -18.89 11.28 -4.56
C GLY A 154 -19.06 9.90 -5.18
N PHE A 155 -19.16 8.84 -4.38
CA PHE A 155 -19.44 7.50 -4.85
C PHE A 155 -20.95 7.23 -4.93
N ALA A 156 -21.37 6.32 -5.82
CA ALA A 156 -22.73 5.84 -5.85
C ALA A 156 -23.05 5.04 -4.56
N GLU A 157 -24.29 5.08 -4.09
CA GLU A 157 -24.74 4.37 -2.89
C GLU A 157 -24.50 2.84 -2.94
N THR A 158 -24.37 2.28 -4.12
CA THR A 158 -24.13 0.85 -4.35
C THR A 158 -22.66 0.44 -4.28
N VAL A 159 -21.73 1.40 -4.17
CA VAL A 159 -20.31 1.11 -4.00
C VAL A 159 -20.04 0.57 -2.60
N ASP A 160 -19.31 -0.53 -2.50
CA ASP A 160 -18.84 -1.08 -1.21
C ASP A 160 -17.65 -0.23 -0.71
N LEU A 161 -17.94 0.68 0.22
CA LEU A 161 -16.94 1.55 0.84
C LEU A 161 -16.44 0.93 2.14
N SER A 162 -15.14 0.80 2.29
CA SER A 162 -14.53 0.26 3.51
C SER A 162 -13.31 1.07 3.96
N THR A 163 -13.03 1.02 5.25
CA THR A 163 -11.79 1.55 5.82
C THR A 163 -10.97 0.39 6.36
N THR A 164 -9.72 0.32 5.94
CA THR A 164 -8.78 -0.71 6.42
C THR A 164 -8.03 -0.21 7.64
N GLN A 165 -8.20 -0.90 8.76
CA GLN A 165 -7.51 -0.65 10.02
C GLN A 165 -6.71 -1.88 10.42
N VAL A 166 -5.38 -1.75 10.51
CA VAL A 166 -4.51 -2.88 10.84
C VAL A 166 -4.76 -3.47 12.22
N GLY A 167 -5.35 -2.70 13.13
CA GLY A 167 -5.74 -3.16 14.46
C GLY A 167 -6.64 -4.40 14.46
N ASP A 168 -7.39 -4.63 13.39
CA ASP A 168 -8.29 -5.78 13.24
C ASP A 168 -7.55 -7.13 13.33
N VAL A 169 -6.26 -7.18 12.96
CA VAL A 169 -5.42 -8.39 13.09
C VAL A 169 -5.09 -8.75 14.54
N HIS A 170 -5.38 -7.88 15.49
CA HIS A 170 -5.27 -8.14 16.93
C HIS A 170 -6.62 -8.43 17.57
N GLY A 171 -7.70 -8.29 16.79
CA GLY A 171 -9.10 -8.50 17.21
C GLY A 171 -9.81 -9.58 16.41
N SER A 172 -10.79 -9.17 15.62
CA SER A 172 -11.69 -10.06 14.86
C SER A 172 -11.01 -10.85 13.75
N LEU A 173 -9.85 -10.40 13.25
CA LEU A 173 -9.11 -11.00 12.14
C LEU A 173 -7.73 -11.54 12.57
N LYS A 174 -7.62 -12.14 13.78
CA LYS A 174 -6.37 -12.70 14.31
C LYS A 174 -5.78 -13.77 13.42
N ASP A 175 -6.59 -14.70 12.94
CA ASP A 175 -6.13 -15.80 12.10
C ASP A 175 -5.68 -15.29 10.73
N PHE A 176 -6.39 -14.31 10.17
CA PHE A 176 -5.96 -13.61 8.97
C PHE A 176 -4.57 -12.99 9.16
N GLY A 177 -4.37 -12.24 10.24
CA GLY A 177 -3.09 -11.62 10.58
C GLY A 177 -1.97 -12.65 10.75
N TYR A 178 -2.26 -13.78 11.40
CA TYR A 178 -1.31 -14.89 11.57
C TYR A 178 -0.88 -15.49 10.23
N VAL A 179 -1.85 -15.86 9.38
CA VAL A 179 -1.56 -16.49 8.07
C VAL A 179 -0.75 -15.56 7.18
N HIS A 180 -1.17 -14.29 7.05
CA HIS A 180 -0.47 -13.32 6.20
C HIS A 180 0.92 -12.97 6.73
N SER A 181 1.11 -12.87 8.04
CA SER A 181 2.45 -12.66 8.62
C SER A 181 3.40 -13.80 8.27
N ARG A 182 2.93 -15.06 8.32
CA ARG A 182 3.73 -16.23 7.93
C ARG A 182 4.04 -16.21 6.44
N TYR A 183 3.07 -15.87 5.62
CA TYR A 183 3.24 -15.79 4.17
C TYR A 183 4.23 -14.69 3.76
N LEU A 184 4.14 -13.52 4.39
CA LEU A 184 5.08 -12.42 4.17
C LEU A 184 6.50 -12.79 4.59
N SER A 185 6.68 -13.49 5.73
CA SER A 185 7.99 -14.00 6.15
C SER A 185 8.57 -14.94 5.09
N LYS A 186 7.75 -15.88 4.58
CA LYS A 186 8.17 -16.73 3.48
C LYS A 186 8.50 -15.92 2.21
N GLY A 187 7.75 -14.88 1.92
CA GLY A 187 8.01 -14.00 0.77
C GLY A 187 9.36 -13.29 0.85
N LEU A 188 9.80 -12.90 2.06
CA LEU A 188 11.13 -12.35 2.30
C LEU A 188 12.22 -13.41 2.04
N ASP A 189 12.05 -14.61 2.58
CA ASP A 189 12.97 -15.72 2.40
C ASP A 189 13.10 -16.12 0.92
N ASP A 190 11.97 -16.21 0.21
CA ASP A 190 11.92 -16.54 -1.22
C ASP A 190 12.37 -15.36 -2.12
N GLY A 191 12.50 -14.15 -1.55
CA GLY A 191 12.99 -12.94 -2.23
C GLY A 191 11.99 -12.24 -3.15
N TRP A 192 10.70 -12.63 -3.19
CA TRP A 192 9.69 -11.91 -3.97
C TRP A 192 9.09 -10.73 -3.21
N PHE A 193 9.04 -10.76 -1.88
CA PHE A 193 8.59 -9.65 -1.06
C PHE A 193 9.80 -8.82 -0.62
N LYS A 194 9.77 -7.53 -0.86
CA LYS A 194 10.87 -6.61 -0.57
C LYS A 194 10.42 -5.53 0.41
N PRO A 195 11.21 -5.28 1.47
CA PRO A 195 10.96 -4.17 2.37
C PRO A 195 10.98 -2.83 1.62
N GLN A 196 10.17 -1.87 2.11
CA GLN A 196 10.30 -0.48 1.68
C GLN A 196 11.71 0.03 2.00
N PRO A 197 12.36 0.82 1.14
CA PRO A 197 13.63 1.46 1.46
C PRO A 197 13.56 2.18 2.81
N GLN A 198 14.63 2.07 3.60
CA GLN A 198 14.69 2.64 4.94
C GLN A 198 15.73 3.75 5.01
N GLU A 199 15.47 4.73 5.88
CA GLU A 199 16.42 5.75 6.29
C GLU A 199 16.44 5.80 7.81
N ILE A 200 17.63 5.67 8.39
CA ILE A 200 17.80 5.77 9.84
C ILE A 200 17.90 7.24 10.21
N VAL A 201 16.95 7.71 11.01
CA VAL A 201 16.97 9.06 11.56
C VAL A 201 17.87 9.05 12.82
N PRO A 202 18.94 9.87 12.85
CA PRO A 202 19.86 9.89 13.98
C PRO A 202 19.20 10.35 15.29
N GLY A 203 19.77 9.93 16.44
CA GLY A 203 19.35 10.35 17.79
C GLY A 203 18.28 9.47 18.43
N GLY A 204 17.97 8.31 17.83
CA GLY A 204 17.00 7.39 18.40
C GLY A 204 15.63 8.06 18.58
N LEU A 205 15.06 8.00 19.79
CA LEU A 205 13.76 8.62 20.10
C LEU A 205 13.76 10.15 20.00
N GLU A 206 14.90 10.80 20.22
CA GLU A 206 15.01 12.27 20.06
C GLU A 206 14.91 12.69 18.57
N GLY A 207 15.18 11.79 17.64
CA GLY A 207 15.02 12.02 16.20
C GLY A 207 13.57 12.03 15.69
N VAL A 208 12.59 11.59 16.52
CA VAL A 208 11.20 11.41 16.10
C VAL A 208 10.56 12.72 15.60
N GLU A 209 10.74 13.83 16.31
CA GLU A 209 10.20 15.13 15.91
C GLU A 209 10.75 15.56 14.55
N LYS A 210 12.04 15.39 14.30
CA LYS A 210 12.67 15.66 13.00
C LYS A 210 12.09 14.80 11.89
N GLY A 211 11.90 13.50 12.16
CA GLY A 211 11.29 12.57 11.20
C GLY A 211 9.86 12.98 10.84
N LEU A 212 9.05 13.36 11.83
CA LEU A 212 7.68 13.84 11.62
C LEU A 212 7.64 15.15 10.82
N SER A 213 8.53 16.10 11.12
CA SER A 213 8.64 17.36 10.38
C SER A 213 8.98 17.09 8.90
N ASN A 214 9.94 16.23 8.61
CA ASN A 214 10.31 15.86 7.25
C ASN A 214 9.13 15.24 6.47
N LEU A 215 8.33 14.39 7.13
CA LEU A 215 7.11 13.82 6.54
C LEU A 215 6.07 14.89 6.23
N LYS A 216 5.83 15.81 7.19
CA LYS A 216 4.89 16.93 7.04
C LYS A 216 5.29 17.86 5.90
N ASP A 217 6.58 18.15 5.78
CA ASP A 217 7.14 19.02 4.74
C ASP A 217 7.24 18.33 3.37
N GLY A 218 6.83 17.06 3.27
CA GLY A 218 6.81 16.29 2.03
C GLY A 218 8.20 16.06 1.43
N THR A 219 9.27 16.13 2.22
CA THR A 219 10.66 15.93 1.74
C THR A 219 10.98 14.46 1.49
N VAL A 220 10.16 13.53 2.02
CA VAL A 220 10.34 12.08 1.97
C VAL A 220 9.56 11.48 0.82
N SER A 221 10.13 10.50 0.12
CA SER A 221 9.45 9.77 -0.95
C SER A 221 9.94 8.33 -1.03
N ALA A 222 9.01 7.38 -0.98
CA ALA A 222 9.26 5.93 -1.02
C ALA A 222 10.29 5.42 0.02
N VAL A 223 10.36 6.06 1.17
CA VAL A 223 11.27 5.70 2.27
C VAL A 223 10.48 5.53 3.56
N LYS A 224 10.90 4.58 4.39
CA LYS A 224 10.41 4.39 5.76
C LYS A 224 11.47 4.89 6.74
N TYR A 225 11.14 5.89 7.56
CA TYR A 225 12.02 6.32 8.65
C TYR A 225 12.07 5.27 9.75
N ILE A 226 13.29 4.99 10.21
CA ILE A 226 13.57 4.05 11.29
C ILE A 226 14.35 4.80 12.38
N PHE A 227 13.97 4.59 13.63
CA PHE A 227 14.63 5.13 14.81
C PHE A 227 15.24 3.96 15.57
N LYS A 228 16.57 3.95 15.71
CA LYS A 228 17.26 2.97 16.53
C LYS A 228 17.16 3.40 17.98
N ILE A 229 16.44 2.65 18.79
CA ILE A 229 16.21 2.99 20.20
C ILE A 229 17.54 3.05 20.97
N GLU A 230 18.51 2.20 20.62
CA GLU A 230 19.86 2.16 21.20
C GLU A 230 20.66 3.45 21.00
N ASP A 231 20.33 4.23 19.93
CA ASP A 231 20.99 5.52 19.64
C ASP A 231 20.40 6.68 20.47
N THR A 232 19.39 6.42 21.31
CA THR A 232 18.78 7.45 22.16
C THR A 232 19.76 7.81 23.30
N PRO A 233 20.09 9.10 23.53
CA PRO A 233 20.92 9.52 24.65
C PRO A 233 20.37 8.98 25.96
N GLY A 234 21.24 8.28 26.73
CA GLY A 234 20.84 7.64 27.98
C GLY A 234 20.13 6.29 27.85
N ALA A 235 19.84 5.78 26.65
CA ALA A 235 19.35 4.43 26.47
C ALA A 235 20.45 3.42 26.87
N GLY A 236 20.14 2.48 27.76
CA GLY A 236 21.10 1.45 28.24
C GLY A 236 21.95 1.85 29.42
N SER A 237 21.80 3.07 29.96
CA SER A 237 22.49 3.49 31.19
C SER A 237 21.82 3.05 32.50
N GLY A 238 20.77 2.27 32.41
CA GLY A 238 20.05 1.68 33.54
C GLY A 238 20.41 0.20 33.69
N GLN A 239 21.51 -0.10 34.32
CA GLN A 239 21.79 -1.37 35.04
C GLN A 239 21.74 -1.13 36.52
#